data_895bc6b333ae5d22a10dba215c625dd9
#
_entry.id   895bc6b333ae5d22a10dba215c625dd9
#
_cell.length_a   1.000
_cell.length_b   1.000
_cell.length_c   1.000
_cell.angle_alpha   90.00
_cell.angle_beta   90.00
_cell.angle_gamma   90.00
#
_symmetry.space_group_name_H-M   'P 1'
#
loop_
_entity.id
_entity.type
_entity.pdbx_description
1 polymer ?
#
loop_
_entity_poly.entity_id
_entity_poly.type
_entity_poly.pdbx_seq_one_letter_code
_entity_poly.pdbx_strand_id
1 'polypeptide(L)'
;MALVVLAGLLMVSGGLVLVWRLDRQRSASQAAPVPSAVPFVSSSPTSTTIPLVSPSVELPQAGSMATLPVTVPPMTLTARPVVTDRVPSDDALRVQVAQMPLADKIGQMMMVQFDGQRLAESADLAALVSTYHVGGLVLLEANAHDPQQVAQLVDEAQRLAAQSGSRIPLFVSINHEGGNVVRISQGVTGFPGNMAIAATGRPEYAYAAAAMAAQELRAMGINMNLAPVLDVNDNPLNPVIGVRSFGESPDQVTLFGRETIKGFQQNGVMAVAKHFPGHGSTAVDSHVGLPTVNKTAAQLEQVELAPFRMAVTEGVEGIMTAHLVVPALETTPGLPASMSRAVVTGVLRQRMGFEGIILSDSLGMGAIAQGWGQPQAAVRAVQAGTDIVLASGPLETTTAMWNALVAAVQRGEISAGQIDASVMRILRAKHRYGLFENGLSGNLSVVGSAEHQAAADEMALAAVTLFRDQAGLVPLPSSARRLLVLSPSELPPAQDGGGTMLAQLLRDNGLEVAELIFDLDQLSSREAVYAQTVKAASGYDLILFGEWELLKRSANQSDHWQESLIAALLKSGKQVLMVVWRDPGAILLVPQVPTCLVAYGTTSAQVKAVAKVLIGQAMPQGHLPLTLVLPGH
;
A
#
# COMPACT_ATOMS: atom_id res chain seq x y z
N MET A 1 30.28 41.34 45.67
CA MET A 1 31.58 40.86 45.11
C MET A 1 31.27 40.17 43.79
N ALA A 2 31.78 40.75 42.73
CA ALA A 2 31.53 40.41 41.36
C ALA A 2 32.22 39.10 40.96
N LEU A 3 31.60 38.32 40.07
CA LEU A 3 32.30 37.40 39.21
C LEU A 3 31.78 37.54 37.80
N VAL A 4 32.69 37.95 36.93
CA VAL A 4 32.53 38.11 35.48
C VAL A 4 32.73 36.72 34.88
N VAL A 5 31.87 36.26 33.96
CA VAL A 5 32.12 35.14 33.09
C VAL A 5 32.09 35.59 31.64
N LEU A 6 33.19 35.33 30.99
CA LEU A 6 33.49 35.61 29.58
C LEU A 6 32.75 34.61 28.69
N ALA A 7 32.00 35.11 27.70
CA ALA A 7 31.40 34.28 26.65
C ALA A 7 32.35 34.22 25.46
N GLY A 8 32.75 33.01 25.08
CA GLY A 8 33.41 32.72 23.81
C GLY A 8 32.41 32.23 22.77
N LEU A 9 32.30 32.90 21.65
CA LEU A 9 31.54 32.50 20.49
C LEU A 9 32.27 31.37 19.74
N LEU A 10 31.55 30.30 19.48
CA LEU A 10 31.88 29.37 18.36
C LEU A 10 30.58 29.07 17.63
N MET A 11 30.48 29.51 16.40
CA MET A 11 29.41 29.18 15.46
C MET A 11 29.68 27.80 14.89
N VAL A 12 28.73 26.86 15.05
CA VAL A 12 28.60 25.70 14.18
C VAL A 12 27.10 25.49 13.96
N SER A 13 26.74 25.43 12.69
CA SER A 13 25.40 25.20 12.14
C SER A 13 24.82 23.83 12.55
N GLY A 14 23.62 23.82 13.11
CA GLY A 14 22.85 22.61 13.41
C GLY A 14 21.49 22.98 14.00
N GLY A 15 20.43 22.51 13.37
CA GLY A 15 19.04 22.90 13.63
C GLY A 15 18.56 22.63 15.07
N LEU A 16 17.84 23.59 15.61
CA LEU A 16 17.24 23.55 16.94
C LEU A 16 15.80 23.03 16.81
N VAL A 17 15.55 21.85 17.38
CA VAL A 17 14.20 21.35 17.62
C VAL A 17 13.69 21.94 18.93
N LEU A 18 12.68 22.78 18.88
CA LEU A 18 12.04 23.40 20.03
C LEU A 18 10.89 22.52 20.52
N VAL A 19 11.05 21.86 21.67
CA VAL A 19 9.98 21.11 22.35
C VAL A 19 9.19 22.07 23.22
N TRP A 20 7.91 22.30 22.88
CA TRP A 20 6.96 23.03 23.75
C TRP A 20 6.29 22.05 24.71
N ARG A 21 6.54 22.20 26.01
CA ARG A 21 5.72 21.65 27.08
C ARG A 21 4.57 22.60 27.38
N LEU A 22 3.34 22.15 27.15
CA LEU A 22 2.14 22.86 27.64
C LEU A 22 1.71 22.25 28.97
N ASP A 23 1.75 23.08 30.00
CA ASP A 23 1.23 22.83 31.33
C ASP A 23 -0.30 22.95 31.30
N ARG A 24 -1.02 21.93 31.79
CA ARG A 24 -2.48 21.95 31.90
C ARG A 24 -2.89 22.58 33.23
N GLN A 25 -3.46 23.77 33.19
CA GLN A 25 -4.35 24.24 34.24
C GLN A 25 -5.81 23.91 33.92
N ARG A 26 -6.47 23.27 34.87
CA ARG A 26 -7.88 22.92 34.84
C ARG A 26 -8.73 24.17 35.03
N SER A 27 -9.76 24.34 34.20
CA SER A 27 -10.93 25.14 34.54
C SER A 27 -12.17 24.31 34.26
N ALA A 28 -12.96 24.06 35.29
CA ALA A 28 -14.27 23.47 35.20
C ALA A 28 -15.24 24.49 34.60
N SER A 29 -16.00 24.13 33.58
CA SER A 29 -17.18 24.88 33.13
C SER A 29 -18.32 23.92 32.89
N GLN A 30 -19.49 24.31 33.37
CA GLN A 30 -20.75 23.63 33.56
C GLN A 30 -21.37 23.16 32.24
N ALA A 31 -21.98 21.99 32.28
CA ALA A 31 -22.79 21.40 31.23
C ALA A 31 -24.16 22.12 31.12
N ALA A 32 -24.57 22.47 29.91
CA ALA A 32 -25.92 22.90 29.56
C ALA A 32 -26.74 21.67 29.05
N PRO A 33 -28.06 21.62 29.26
CA PRO A 33 -28.87 20.44 29.02
C PRO A 33 -29.25 20.24 27.55
N VAL A 34 -29.31 18.96 27.15
CA VAL A 34 -29.73 18.45 25.83
C VAL A 34 -31.25 18.54 25.71
N PRO A 35 -31.84 19.02 24.61
CA PRO A 35 -33.28 18.97 24.38
C PRO A 35 -33.72 17.58 23.91
N SER A 36 -34.90 17.18 24.43
CA SER A 36 -35.60 15.91 24.22
C SER A 36 -35.98 15.66 22.77
N ALA A 37 -35.97 14.38 22.41
CA ALA A 37 -36.36 13.81 21.14
C ALA A 37 -37.85 14.05 20.79
N VAL A 38 -38.13 14.36 19.53
CA VAL A 38 -39.43 14.38 18.90
C VAL A 38 -39.68 13.00 18.24
N PRO A 39 -40.87 12.39 18.37
CA PRO A 39 -41.12 11.06 17.80
C PRO A 39 -41.37 11.12 16.29
N PHE A 40 -40.68 10.21 15.58
CA PHE A 40 -40.85 10.00 14.13
C PHE A 40 -42.11 9.15 13.90
N VAL A 41 -43.05 9.67 13.11
CA VAL A 41 -44.24 8.94 12.64
C VAL A 41 -43.84 8.15 11.39
N SER A 42 -43.99 6.83 11.45
CA SER A 42 -43.81 5.90 10.34
C SER A 42 -45.00 5.98 9.38
N SER A 43 -44.76 6.37 8.13
CA SER A 43 -45.71 6.18 7.04
C SER A 43 -45.07 5.26 5.99
N SER A 44 -45.67 4.08 5.82
CA SER A 44 -45.29 3.10 4.79
C SER A 44 -45.72 3.61 3.40
N PRO A 45 -44.87 3.51 2.36
CA PRO A 45 -45.33 3.77 0.99
C PRO A 45 -45.88 2.48 0.36
N THR A 46 -47.08 2.61 -0.18
CA THR A 46 -47.79 1.65 -1.05
C THR A 46 -47.02 1.47 -2.38
N SER A 47 -46.77 0.22 -2.73
CA SER A 47 -46.15 -0.16 -4.02
C SER A 47 -47.10 0.14 -5.17
N THR A 48 -46.66 1.01 -6.09
CA THR A 48 -47.28 1.17 -7.41
C THR A 48 -46.25 0.74 -8.46
N THR A 49 -46.53 -0.36 -9.13
CA THR A 49 -45.74 -0.87 -10.26
C THR A 49 -45.98 -0.01 -11.49
N ILE A 50 -44.91 0.60 -12.03
CA ILE A 50 -44.89 1.27 -13.34
C ILE A 50 -44.12 0.36 -14.30
N PRO A 51 -44.64 0.07 -15.52
CA PRO A 51 -43.92 -0.77 -16.49
C PRO A 51 -42.72 -0.04 -17.12
N LEU A 52 -41.58 -0.74 -17.14
CA LEU A 52 -40.39 -0.31 -17.85
C LEU A 52 -40.64 -0.31 -19.38
N VAL A 53 -40.59 0.87 -19.99
CA VAL A 53 -40.41 1.03 -21.43
C VAL A 53 -38.94 1.41 -21.63
N SER A 54 -38.16 0.52 -22.26
CA SER A 54 -36.79 0.80 -22.69
C SER A 54 -36.78 1.63 -23.97
N PRO A 55 -36.14 2.80 -24.02
CA PRO A 55 -35.83 3.43 -25.29
C PRO A 55 -34.50 2.84 -25.81
N SER A 56 -34.59 2.19 -26.99
CA SER A 56 -33.41 1.82 -27.78
C SER A 56 -32.82 3.10 -28.38
N VAL A 57 -31.66 3.52 -27.88
CA VAL A 57 -30.86 4.57 -28.52
C VAL A 57 -29.87 3.89 -29.45
N GLU A 58 -30.09 4.05 -30.77
CA GLU A 58 -29.08 3.71 -31.77
C GLU A 58 -27.89 4.66 -31.68
N LEU A 59 -26.71 4.08 -31.39
CA LEU A 59 -25.42 4.78 -31.44
C LEU A 59 -25.02 4.98 -32.93
N PRO A 60 -24.49 6.15 -33.31
CA PRO A 60 -23.94 6.35 -34.65
C PRO A 60 -22.69 5.47 -34.84
N GLN A 61 -22.65 4.79 -36.00
CA GLN A 61 -21.50 3.98 -36.42
C GLN A 61 -20.24 4.84 -36.51
N ALA A 62 -19.26 4.56 -35.65
CA ALA A 62 -17.92 5.13 -35.75
C ALA A 62 -17.22 4.57 -37.00
N GLY A 63 -16.70 5.47 -37.82
CA GLY A 63 -15.92 5.13 -39.01
C GLY A 63 -14.72 4.27 -38.63
N SER A 64 -14.52 3.18 -39.38
CA SER A 64 -13.41 2.25 -39.26
C SER A 64 -12.07 2.97 -39.48
N MET A 65 -11.38 3.36 -38.41
CA MET A 65 -9.95 3.62 -38.45
C MET A 65 -9.22 2.30 -38.21
N ALA A 66 -8.37 1.91 -39.16
CA ALA A 66 -7.59 0.69 -39.09
C ALA A 66 -6.73 0.67 -37.81
N THR A 67 -7.10 -0.20 -36.89
CA THR A 67 -6.26 -0.56 -35.76
C THR A 67 -5.08 -1.39 -36.29
N LEU A 68 -3.88 -0.82 -36.30
CA LEU A 68 -2.66 -1.60 -36.46
C LEU A 68 -2.58 -2.58 -35.26
N PRO A 69 -2.53 -3.89 -35.48
CA PRO A 69 -2.35 -4.82 -34.38
C PRO A 69 -0.92 -4.62 -33.84
N VAL A 70 -0.81 -4.08 -32.64
CA VAL A 70 0.42 -4.18 -31.84
C VAL A 70 0.51 -5.64 -31.41
N THR A 71 1.25 -6.44 -32.19
CA THR A 71 1.59 -7.81 -31.81
C THR A 71 2.63 -7.72 -30.70
N VAL A 72 2.16 -7.80 -29.45
CA VAL A 72 3.03 -8.05 -28.30
C VAL A 72 3.60 -9.45 -28.48
N PRO A 73 4.94 -9.63 -28.54
CA PRO A 73 5.50 -10.97 -28.52
C PRO A 73 5.08 -11.63 -27.20
N PRO A 74 4.71 -12.93 -27.20
CA PRO A 74 4.36 -13.63 -25.97
C PRO A 74 5.57 -13.55 -25.02
N MET A 75 5.40 -12.88 -23.87
CA MET A 75 6.41 -12.84 -22.82
C MET A 75 6.63 -14.27 -22.33
N THR A 76 7.72 -14.89 -22.80
CA THR A 76 8.11 -16.23 -22.39
C THR A 76 8.83 -16.15 -21.05
N LEU A 77 8.07 -15.87 -19.98
CA LEU A 77 8.57 -16.03 -18.62
C LEU A 77 8.79 -17.52 -18.39
N THR A 78 10.02 -17.99 -18.46
CA THR A 78 10.37 -19.35 -18.06
C THR A 78 10.30 -19.43 -16.54
N ALA A 79 9.11 -19.75 -16.02
CA ALA A 79 8.93 -20.06 -14.61
C ALA A 79 9.80 -21.27 -14.26
N ARG A 80 10.89 -21.06 -13.54
CA ARG A 80 11.55 -22.13 -12.80
C ARG A 80 10.79 -22.28 -11.48
N PRO A 81 10.19 -23.42 -11.18
CA PRO A 81 9.64 -23.65 -9.86
C PRO A 81 10.78 -23.61 -8.86
N VAL A 82 10.78 -22.59 -8.00
CA VAL A 82 11.79 -22.42 -6.94
C VAL A 82 11.28 -23.01 -5.63
N VAL A 83 10.04 -23.48 -5.62
CA VAL A 83 9.47 -24.21 -4.50
C VAL A 83 10.11 -25.59 -4.47
N THR A 84 10.94 -25.86 -3.46
CA THR A 84 11.69 -27.11 -3.37
C THR A 84 10.79 -28.24 -2.83
N ASP A 85 10.84 -29.45 -3.42
CA ASP A 85 10.26 -30.69 -2.89
C ASP A 85 10.98 -31.16 -1.59
N ARG A 86 11.86 -30.33 -1.01
CA ARG A 86 12.72 -30.64 0.13
C ARG A 86 12.16 -30.24 1.49
N VAL A 87 10.84 -30.03 1.58
CA VAL A 87 10.23 -29.81 2.89
C VAL A 87 10.37 -31.09 3.71
N PRO A 88 10.98 -31.05 4.92
CA PRO A 88 11.06 -32.22 5.79
C PRO A 88 9.66 -32.77 6.09
N SER A 89 9.57 -34.07 6.35
CA SER A 89 8.29 -34.65 6.79
C SER A 89 7.77 -33.96 8.05
N ASP A 90 6.47 -34.00 8.24
CA ASP A 90 5.83 -33.43 9.43
C ASP A 90 6.41 -34.00 10.73
N ASP A 91 6.78 -35.29 10.73
CA ASP A 91 7.41 -35.90 11.90
C ASP A 91 8.82 -35.36 12.16
N ALA A 92 9.62 -35.13 11.12
CA ALA A 92 10.93 -34.49 11.26
C ALA A 92 10.81 -33.05 11.80
N LEU A 93 9.86 -32.27 11.28
CA LEU A 93 9.58 -30.92 11.79
C LEU A 93 9.09 -30.94 13.23
N ARG A 94 8.21 -31.89 13.63
CA ARG A 94 7.77 -32.06 15.02
C ARG A 94 8.94 -32.35 15.95
N VAL A 95 9.86 -33.24 15.55
CA VAL A 95 11.07 -33.54 16.33
C VAL A 95 11.94 -32.29 16.49
N GLN A 96 12.15 -31.54 15.41
CA GLN A 96 12.90 -30.27 15.44
C GLN A 96 12.26 -29.28 16.40
N VAL A 97 10.95 -29.01 16.27
CA VAL A 97 10.22 -28.07 17.11
C VAL A 97 10.22 -28.51 18.57
N ALA A 98 10.06 -29.80 18.86
CA ALA A 98 10.09 -30.31 20.24
C ALA A 98 11.44 -30.06 20.94
N GLN A 99 12.54 -29.99 20.19
CA GLN A 99 13.87 -29.73 20.72
C GLN A 99 14.19 -28.24 20.88
N MET A 100 13.40 -27.35 20.30
CA MET A 100 13.62 -25.91 20.39
C MET A 100 13.28 -25.37 21.78
N PRO A 101 14.12 -24.52 22.38
CA PRO A 101 13.76 -23.75 23.56
C PRO A 101 12.54 -22.87 23.32
N LEU A 102 11.72 -22.63 24.35
CA LEU A 102 10.56 -21.72 24.25
C LEU A 102 10.97 -20.33 23.76
N ALA A 103 12.10 -19.83 24.21
CA ALA A 103 12.68 -18.56 23.81
C ALA A 103 12.83 -18.45 22.28
N ASP A 104 13.41 -19.49 21.67
CA ASP A 104 13.63 -19.55 20.22
C ASP A 104 12.31 -19.68 19.45
N LYS A 105 11.37 -20.48 19.97
CA LYS A 105 10.03 -20.62 19.39
C LYS A 105 9.31 -19.28 19.33
N ILE A 106 9.33 -18.50 20.42
CA ILE A 106 8.73 -17.16 20.48
C ILE A 106 9.48 -16.21 19.54
N GLY A 107 10.80 -16.25 19.50
CA GLY A 107 11.58 -15.48 18.52
C GLY A 107 11.14 -15.74 17.09
N GLN A 108 10.95 -17.00 16.69
CA GLN A 108 10.49 -17.37 15.35
C GLN A 108 9.09 -16.85 15.01
N MET A 109 8.24 -16.61 16.00
CA MET A 109 6.90 -16.02 15.84
C MET A 109 6.92 -14.48 15.78
N MET A 110 8.09 -13.85 15.78
CA MET A 110 8.22 -12.40 15.70
C MET A 110 8.86 -11.97 14.39
N MET A 111 8.25 -10.99 13.73
CA MET A 111 8.81 -10.27 12.60
C MET A 111 8.94 -8.80 13.00
N VAL A 112 10.13 -8.22 12.79
CA VAL A 112 10.52 -6.97 13.43
C VAL A 112 10.95 -5.91 12.43
N GLN A 113 10.60 -4.66 12.72
CA GLN A 113 11.20 -3.47 12.12
C GLN A 113 12.47 -3.11 12.90
N PHE A 114 13.39 -2.43 12.26
CA PHE A 114 14.65 -2.00 12.85
C PHE A 114 15.15 -0.73 12.13
N ASP A 115 16.11 -0.02 12.74
CA ASP A 115 16.76 1.14 12.15
C ASP A 115 18.12 0.77 11.57
N GLY A 116 18.58 1.54 10.57
CA GLY A 116 19.87 1.38 9.93
C GLY A 116 19.83 0.65 8.59
N GLN A 117 20.83 0.93 7.77
CA GLN A 117 20.98 0.39 6.40
C GLN A 117 22.07 -0.69 6.33
N ARG A 118 22.80 -0.91 7.41
CA ARG A 118 23.86 -1.93 7.56
C ARG A 118 23.79 -2.56 8.95
N LEU A 119 24.21 -3.80 9.06
CA LEU A 119 24.28 -4.48 10.35
C LEU A 119 25.19 -3.73 11.35
N ALA A 120 26.31 -3.19 10.89
CA ALA A 120 27.26 -2.44 11.73
C ALA A 120 26.69 -1.12 12.29
N GLU A 121 25.62 -0.61 11.71
CA GLU A 121 24.94 0.63 12.13
C GLU A 121 23.78 0.36 13.09
N SER A 122 23.37 -0.91 13.28
CA SER A 122 22.21 -1.29 14.05
C SER A 122 22.55 -2.33 15.12
N ALA A 123 22.89 -1.87 16.31
CA ALA A 123 23.06 -2.75 17.46
C ALA A 123 21.77 -3.51 17.79
N ASP A 124 20.62 -2.89 17.55
CA ASP A 124 19.30 -3.48 17.76
C ASP A 124 19.07 -4.66 16.82
N LEU A 125 19.38 -4.53 15.52
CA LEU A 125 19.29 -5.62 14.57
C LEU A 125 20.17 -6.81 14.99
N ALA A 126 21.40 -6.53 15.43
CA ALA A 126 22.32 -7.57 15.91
C ALA A 126 21.72 -8.32 17.12
N ALA A 127 21.15 -7.63 18.09
CA ALA A 127 20.49 -8.23 19.25
C ALA A 127 19.23 -9.01 18.87
N LEU A 128 18.37 -8.46 18.01
CA LEU A 128 17.15 -9.10 17.53
C LEU A 128 17.44 -10.46 16.89
N VAL A 129 18.49 -10.53 16.07
CA VAL A 129 18.86 -11.77 15.38
C VAL A 129 19.62 -12.74 16.28
N SER A 130 20.63 -12.28 17.04
CA SER A 130 21.55 -13.17 17.77
C SER A 130 21.08 -13.55 19.18
N THR A 131 20.23 -12.73 19.81
CA THR A 131 19.77 -12.95 21.19
C THR A 131 18.31 -13.36 21.23
N TYR A 132 17.43 -12.67 20.48
CA TYR A 132 16.00 -12.97 20.46
C TYR A 132 15.61 -13.98 19.39
N HIS A 133 16.52 -14.34 18.47
CA HIS A 133 16.32 -15.31 17.39
C HIS A 133 15.03 -15.05 16.61
N VAL A 134 14.78 -13.75 16.25
CA VAL A 134 13.54 -13.36 15.55
C VAL A 134 13.36 -14.14 14.25
N GLY A 135 12.10 -14.46 13.92
CA GLY A 135 11.76 -15.25 12.73
C GLY A 135 11.89 -14.49 11.42
N GLY A 136 11.85 -13.16 11.46
CA GLY A 136 11.98 -12.35 10.25
C GLY A 136 12.15 -10.86 10.51
N LEU A 137 12.50 -10.16 9.42
CA LEU A 137 12.72 -8.72 9.34
C LEU A 137 11.71 -8.09 8.38
N VAL A 138 11.31 -6.85 8.65
CA VAL A 138 10.52 -6.02 7.74
C VAL A 138 11.39 -4.86 7.28
N LEU A 139 11.69 -4.82 5.98
CA LEU A 139 12.39 -3.70 5.37
C LEU A 139 11.42 -2.55 5.14
N LEU A 140 11.80 -1.37 5.61
CA LEU A 140 11.12 -0.10 5.38
C LEU A 140 11.95 0.76 4.44
N GLU A 141 11.39 1.87 4.01
CA GLU A 141 12.09 2.84 3.16
C GLU A 141 13.41 3.35 3.78
N ALA A 142 13.45 3.50 5.10
CA ALA A 142 14.65 3.89 5.83
C ALA A 142 15.78 2.84 5.77
N ASN A 143 15.45 1.56 5.55
CA ASN A 143 16.43 0.47 5.47
C ASN A 143 16.86 0.14 4.02
N ALA A 144 16.09 0.59 3.02
CA ALA A 144 16.19 0.09 1.64
C ALA A 144 16.39 1.24 0.65
N HIS A 145 17.66 1.52 0.33
CA HIS A 145 18.01 2.62 -0.56
C HIS A 145 18.20 2.17 -2.02
N ASP A 146 19.08 1.20 -2.26
CA ASP A 146 19.38 0.66 -3.59
C ASP A 146 19.63 -0.86 -3.54
N PRO A 147 19.62 -1.56 -4.69
CA PRO A 147 19.74 -3.02 -4.73
C PRO A 147 21.00 -3.59 -4.10
N GLN A 148 22.16 -2.93 -4.25
CA GLN A 148 23.43 -3.39 -3.69
C GLN A 148 23.42 -3.28 -2.17
N GLN A 149 22.96 -2.14 -1.64
CA GLN A 149 22.85 -1.91 -0.21
C GLN A 149 21.89 -2.92 0.43
N VAL A 150 20.72 -3.14 -0.17
CA VAL A 150 19.71 -4.10 0.33
C VAL A 150 20.26 -5.53 0.32
N ALA A 151 20.86 -5.97 -0.79
CA ALA A 151 21.45 -7.30 -0.88
C ALA A 151 22.54 -7.53 0.18
N GLN A 152 23.40 -6.52 0.41
CA GLN A 152 24.42 -6.58 1.44
C GLN A 152 23.83 -6.69 2.86
N LEU A 153 22.85 -5.85 3.18
CA LEU A 153 22.17 -5.86 4.49
C LEU A 153 21.51 -7.23 4.76
N VAL A 154 20.80 -7.76 3.76
CA VAL A 154 20.14 -9.07 3.86
C VAL A 154 21.15 -10.19 4.07
N ASP A 155 22.24 -10.18 3.33
CA ASP A 155 23.31 -11.17 3.41
C ASP A 155 24.02 -11.14 4.76
N GLU A 156 24.29 -9.94 5.29
CA GLU A 156 24.85 -9.75 6.64
C GLU A 156 23.90 -10.27 7.73
N ALA A 157 22.60 -9.99 7.64
CA ALA A 157 21.60 -10.46 8.59
C ALA A 157 21.44 -11.99 8.56
N GLN A 158 21.41 -12.59 7.37
CA GLN A 158 21.30 -14.05 7.19
C GLN A 158 22.56 -14.77 7.71
N ARG A 159 23.76 -14.21 7.48
CA ARG A 159 25.00 -14.76 8.05
C ARG A 159 24.99 -14.70 9.58
N LEU A 160 24.49 -13.62 10.16
CA LEU A 160 24.35 -13.50 11.60
C LEU A 160 23.35 -14.55 12.14
N ALA A 161 22.21 -14.74 11.47
CA ALA A 161 21.24 -15.77 11.85
C ALA A 161 21.84 -17.19 11.78
N ALA A 162 22.62 -17.49 10.75
CA ALA A 162 23.31 -18.79 10.61
C ALA A 162 24.37 -19.04 11.70
N GLN A 163 24.92 -17.97 12.30
CA GLN A 163 25.90 -18.02 13.40
C GLN A 163 25.23 -17.96 14.78
N SER A 164 23.93 -17.62 14.86
CA SER A 164 23.18 -17.56 16.12
C SER A 164 22.96 -18.94 16.72
N GLY A 165 22.49 -18.97 17.99
CA GLY A 165 22.18 -20.23 18.68
C GLY A 165 21.12 -21.07 17.98
N SER A 166 20.12 -20.44 17.38
CA SER A 166 19.02 -21.14 16.70
C SER A 166 19.40 -21.65 15.29
N ARG A 167 20.29 -20.97 14.59
CA ARG A 167 20.70 -21.22 13.20
C ARG A 167 19.54 -21.30 12.20
N ILE A 168 18.42 -20.68 12.51
CA ILE A 168 17.24 -20.65 11.64
C ILE A 168 17.32 -19.39 10.77
N PRO A 169 17.22 -19.51 9.43
CA PRO A 169 17.27 -18.37 8.51
C PRO A 169 16.08 -17.45 8.71
N LEU A 170 16.25 -16.18 8.32
CA LEU A 170 15.25 -15.14 8.47
C LEU A 170 14.28 -15.10 7.27
N PHE A 171 12.99 -14.91 7.53
CA PHE A 171 12.17 -14.22 6.56
C PHE A 171 12.65 -12.77 6.44
N VAL A 172 12.85 -12.32 5.21
CA VAL A 172 13.12 -10.91 4.91
C VAL A 172 11.97 -10.41 4.08
N SER A 173 11.14 -9.56 4.69
CA SER A 173 9.90 -9.09 4.09
C SER A 173 9.95 -7.62 3.73
N ILE A 174 9.11 -7.24 2.76
CA ILE A 174 8.95 -5.87 2.31
C ILE A 174 7.49 -5.61 1.89
N ASN A 175 7.03 -4.35 1.98
CA ASN A 175 5.80 -3.90 1.31
C ASN A 175 6.17 -3.37 -0.08
N HIS A 176 6.10 -4.22 -1.09
CA HIS A 176 6.38 -3.86 -2.48
C HIS A 176 5.16 -4.19 -3.34
N GLU A 177 4.10 -3.36 -3.19
CA GLU A 177 2.80 -3.54 -3.84
C GLU A 177 2.80 -3.04 -5.30
N GLY A 178 3.81 -2.23 -5.67
CA GLY A 178 3.83 -1.44 -6.89
C GLY A 178 3.16 -0.08 -6.74
N GLY A 179 3.24 0.75 -7.78
CA GLY A 179 2.69 2.11 -7.78
C GLY A 179 3.24 2.95 -6.63
N ASN A 180 2.35 3.40 -5.75
CA ASN A 180 2.70 4.30 -4.64
C ASN A 180 3.21 3.59 -3.37
N VAL A 181 3.24 2.26 -3.34
CA VAL A 181 3.73 1.49 -2.18
C VAL A 181 4.93 0.64 -2.58
N VAL A 182 6.07 1.29 -2.62
CA VAL A 182 7.39 0.74 -2.92
C VAL A 182 8.35 1.24 -1.85
N ARG A 183 9.24 0.37 -1.34
CA ARG A 183 10.16 0.72 -0.25
C ARG A 183 11.60 0.90 -0.69
N ILE A 184 11.97 0.40 -1.87
CA ILE A 184 13.32 0.60 -2.40
C ILE A 184 13.25 1.82 -3.32
N SER A 185 13.99 2.87 -2.98
CA SER A 185 13.84 4.18 -3.60
C SER A 185 14.56 4.31 -4.96
N GLN A 186 15.56 3.48 -5.24
CA GLN A 186 16.39 3.60 -6.44
C GLN A 186 16.72 2.24 -7.04
N GLY A 187 16.93 2.22 -8.35
CA GLY A 187 17.51 1.07 -9.07
C GLY A 187 16.57 -0.10 -9.33
N VAL A 188 15.34 -0.11 -8.79
CA VAL A 188 14.31 -1.12 -9.06
C VAL A 188 13.37 -0.68 -10.17
N THR A 189 12.62 -1.63 -10.74
CA THR A 189 11.58 -1.30 -11.72
C THR A 189 10.34 -0.75 -11.03
N GLY A 190 9.89 0.42 -11.46
CA GLY A 190 8.66 1.06 -10.97
C GLY A 190 7.42 0.48 -11.66
N PHE A 191 6.98 -0.72 -11.28
CA PHE A 191 5.74 -1.30 -11.81
C PHE A 191 4.51 -0.50 -11.37
N PRO A 192 3.47 -0.35 -12.24
CA PRO A 192 2.19 0.22 -11.84
C PRO A 192 1.55 -0.54 -10.68
N GLY A 193 0.80 0.16 -9.82
CA GLY A 193 0.08 -0.45 -8.70
C GLY A 193 -1.17 -1.21 -9.13
N ASN A 194 -1.81 -1.86 -8.16
CA ASN A 194 -2.92 -2.79 -8.39
C ASN A 194 -4.07 -2.17 -9.20
N MET A 195 -4.55 -0.97 -8.85
CA MET A 195 -5.65 -0.32 -9.56
C MET A 195 -5.26 0.05 -11.00
N ALA A 196 -4.01 0.48 -11.23
CA ALA A 196 -3.49 0.71 -12.57
C ALA A 196 -3.49 -0.57 -13.42
N ILE A 197 -2.99 -1.67 -12.85
CA ILE A 197 -2.99 -2.98 -13.52
C ILE A 197 -4.43 -3.42 -13.83
N ALA A 198 -5.35 -3.27 -12.88
CA ALA A 198 -6.76 -3.61 -13.07
C ALA A 198 -7.44 -2.74 -14.14
N ALA A 199 -7.08 -1.45 -14.22
CA ALA A 199 -7.57 -0.54 -15.25
C ALA A 199 -7.24 -0.99 -16.69
N THR A 200 -6.21 -1.79 -16.89
CA THR A 200 -5.85 -2.38 -18.19
C THR A 200 -6.87 -3.42 -18.67
N GLY A 201 -7.66 -4.02 -17.77
CA GLY A 201 -8.52 -5.17 -18.06
C GLY A 201 -7.75 -6.46 -18.36
N ARG A 202 -6.43 -6.53 -18.14
CA ARG A 202 -5.53 -7.62 -18.50
C ARG A 202 -4.92 -8.28 -17.26
N PRO A 203 -5.51 -9.36 -16.75
CA PRO A 203 -4.99 -10.04 -15.56
C PRO A 203 -3.60 -10.66 -15.74
N GLU A 204 -3.18 -10.95 -16.99
CA GLU A 204 -1.83 -11.39 -17.30
C GLU A 204 -0.75 -10.35 -16.92
N TYR A 205 -1.08 -9.06 -16.89
CA TYR A 205 -0.17 -8.03 -16.40
C TYR A 205 0.03 -8.11 -14.89
N ALA A 206 -0.97 -8.55 -14.14
CA ALA A 206 -0.80 -8.78 -12.69
C ALA A 206 0.21 -9.91 -12.42
N TYR A 207 0.11 -11.01 -13.17
CA TYR A 207 1.11 -12.09 -13.10
C TYR A 207 2.50 -11.58 -13.49
N ALA A 208 2.62 -10.92 -14.63
CA ALA A 208 3.90 -10.47 -15.17
C ALA A 208 4.60 -9.46 -14.26
N ALA A 209 3.89 -8.44 -13.76
CA ALA A 209 4.42 -7.45 -12.82
C ALA A 209 4.90 -8.13 -11.52
N ALA A 210 4.09 -9.04 -10.95
CA ALA A 210 4.45 -9.78 -9.74
C ALA A 210 5.63 -10.73 -9.95
N ALA A 211 5.71 -11.40 -11.11
CA ALA A 211 6.81 -12.31 -11.44
C ALA A 211 8.15 -11.55 -11.60
N MET A 212 8.14 -10.44 -12.31
CA MET A 212 9.34 -9.59 -12.49
C MET A 212 9.76 -8.94 -11.16
N ALA A 213 8.80 -8.41 -10.39
CA ALA A 213 9.08 -7.88 -9.06
C ALA A 213 9.67 -8.96 -8.13
N ALA A 214 9.14 -10.21 -8.17
CA ALA A 214 9.69 -11.33 -7.40
C ALA A 214 11.13 -11.66 -7.80
N GLN A 215 11.46 -11.62 -9.08
CA GLN A 215 12.84 -11.83 -9.56
C GLN A 215 13.79 -10.76 -9.02
N GLU A 216 13.37 -9.50 -9.03
CA GLU A 216 14.15 -8.38 -8.47
C GLU A 216 14.32 -8.52 -6.95
N LEU A 217 13.23 -8.74 -6.21
CA LEU A 217 13.25 -8.91 -4.76
C LEU A 217 14.14 -10.08 -4.34
N ARG A 218 14.00 -11.21 -5.03
CA ARG A 218 14.80 -12.40 -4.76
C ARG A 218 16.28 -12.18 -5.06
N ALA A 219 16.63 -11.46 -6.12
CA ALA A 219 18.02 -11.12 -6.44
C ALA A 219 18.69 -10.36 -5.30
N MET A 220 17.92 -9.57 -4.55
CA MET A 220 18.37 -8.84 -3.34
C MET A 220 18.28 -9.69 -2.05
N GLY A 221 17.84 -10.96 -2.12
CA GLY A 221 17.69 -11.84 -0.96
C GLY A 221 16.36 -11.67 -0.20
N ILE A 222 15.45 -10.81 -0.67
CA ILE A 222 14.11 -10.66 -0.11
C ILE A 222 13.28 -11.88 -0.51
N ASN A 223 12.66 -12.54 0.48
CA ASN A 223 11.99 -13.83 0.29
C ASN A 223 10.49 -13.81 0.62
N MET A 224 9.97 -12.67 1.09
CA MET A 224 8.55 -12.47 1.41
C MET A 224 8.11 -11.07 0.96
N ASN A 225 6.99 -10.98 0.24
CA ASN A 225 6.35 -9.72 -0.06
C ASN A 225 5.00 -9.62 0.65
N LEU A 226 4.81 -8.55 1.43
CA LEU A 226 3.55 -8.25 2.09
C LEU A 226 2.55 -7.68 1.07
N ALA A 227 2.22 -8.48 0.07
CA ALA A 227 1.33 -8.25 -1.07
C ALA A 227 0.81 -9.61 -1.61
N PRO A 228 -0.34 -9.62 -2.33
CA PRO A 228 -1.17 -8.50 -2.78
C PRO A 228 -2.14 -7.96 -1.72
N VAL A 229 -2.62 -6.72 -1.96
CA VAL A 229 -3.81 -6.19 -1.31
C VAL A 229 -5.04 -6.80 -1.98
N LEU A 230 -5.87 -7.51 -1.20
CA LEU A 230 -7.11 -8.15 -1.65
C LEU A 230 -8.37 -7.46 -1.13
N ASP A 231 -8.21 -6.26 -0.57
CA ASP A 231 -9.33 -5.45 -0.13
C ASP A 231 -10.18 -5.01 -1.33
N VAL A 232 -11.49 -5.22 -1.25
CA VAL A 232 -12.44 -4.75 -2.26
C VAL A 232 -12.80 -3.30 -1.94
N ASN A 233 -12.40 -2.35 -2.79
CA ASN A 233 -12.56 -0.91 -2.54
C ASN A 233 -13.93 -0.41 -3.00
N ASP A 234 -14.99 -0.88 -2.36
CA ASP A 234 -16.38 -0.49 -2.66
C ASP A 234 -16.79 0.85 -2.02
N ASN A 235 -15.90 1.48 -1.27
CA ASN A 235 -16.00 2.87 -0.85
C ASN A 235 -15.01 3.74 -1.64
N PRO A 236 -15.44 4.49 -2.66
CA PRO A 236 -14.54 5.33 -3.47
C PRO A 236 -13.89 6.48 -2.69
N LEU A 237 -14.35 6.73 -1.45
CA LEU A 237 -13.78 7.71 -0.53
C LEU A 237 -12.90 7.06 0.56
N ASN A 238 -12.49 5.81 0.39
CA ASN A 238 -11.60 5.13 1.34
C ASN A 238 -10.21 5.81 1.36
N PRO A 239 -9.75 6.32 2.52
CA PRO A 239 -8.54 7.14 2.58
C PRO A 239 -7.23 6.33 2.65
N VAL A 240 -7.30 5.00 2.79
CA VAL A 240 -6.12 4.15 3.08
C VAL A 240 -5.90 3.05 2.04
N ILE A 241 -6.95 2.50 1.46
CA ILE A 241 -6.85 1.43 0.45
C ILE A 241 -6.79 2.05 -0.95
N GLY A 242 -7.85 2.71 -1.41
CA GLY A 242 -7.86 3.42 -2.69
C GLY A 242 -7.17 2.64 -3.82
N VAL A 243 -6.20 3.26 -4.47
CA VAL A 243 -5.43 2.66 -5.60
C VAL A 243 -4.62 1.41 -5.26
N ARG A 244 -4.49 1.06 -3.97
CA ARG A 244 -3.84 -0.19 -3.55
C ARG A 244 -4.71 -1.42 -3.84
N SER A 245 -6.04 -1.25 -3.96
CA SER A 245 -6.97 -2.29 -4.40
C SER A 245 -6.95 -2.46 -5.92
N PHE A 246 -7.37 -3.63 -6.41
CA PHE A 246 -7.67 -3.85 -7.83
C PHE A 246 -9.00 -3.22 -8.27
N GLY A 247 -9.86 -2.77 -7.35
CA GLY A 247 -11.12 -2.09 -7.66
C GLY A 247 -12.25 -2.40 -6.67
N GLU A 248 -13.48 -2.07 -7.09
CA GLU A 248 -14.68 -2.22 -6.26
C GLU A 248 -15.38 -3.59 -6.42
N SER A 249 -15.04 -4.35 -7.46
CA SER A 249 -15.67 -5.63 -7.75
C SER A 249 -14.92 -6.79 -7.07
N PRO A 250 -15.60 -7.62 -6.26
CA PRO A 250 -14.99 -8.83 -5.67
C PRO A 250 -14.43 -9.78 -6.73
N ASP A 251 -15.10 -9.91 -7.88
CA ASP A 251 -14.65 -10.78 -8.99
C ASP A 251 -13.36 -10.26 -9.61
N GLN A 252 -13.24 -8.93 -9.80
CA GLN A 252 -12.04 -8.31 -10.32
C GLN A 252 -10.87 -8.46 -9.34
N VAL A 253 -11.07 -8.15 -8.06
CA VAL A 253 -10.04 -8.33 -7.03
C VAL A 253 -9.61 -9.79 -6.94
N THR A 254 -10.54 -10.73 -7.05
CA THR A 254 -10.29 -12.17 -7.10
C THR A 254 -9.44 -12.57 -8.31
N LEU A 255 -9.78 -12.08 -9.50
CA LEU A 255 -9.08 -12.42 -10.75
C LEU A 255 -7.63 -11.91 -10.75
N PHE A 256 -7.44 -10.62 -10.50
CA PHE A 256 -6.11 -9.99 -10.51
C PHE A 256 -5.26 -10.42 -9.31
N GLY A 257 -5.86 -10.55 -8.13
CA GLY A 257 -5.19 -11.02 -6.92
C GLY A 257 -4.64 -12.43 -7.06
N ARG A 258 -5.41 -13.35 -7.72
CA ARG A 258 -4.96 -14.69 -8.04
C ARG A 258 -3.68 -14.70 -8.88
N GLU A 259 -3.67 -13.93 -9.96
CA GLU A 259 -2.52 -13.87 -10.86
C GLU A 259 -1.30 -13.23 -10.17
N THR A 260 -1.51 -12.25 -9.29
CA THR A 260 -0.43 -11.66 -8.48
C THR A 260 0.17 -12.67 -7.51
N ILE A 261 -0.65 -13.46 -6.78
CA ILE A 261 -0.18 -14.51 -5.89
C ILE A 261 0.68 -15.52 -6.66
N LYS A 262 0.18 -15.98 -7.82
CA LYS A 262 0.94 -16.90 -8.69
C LYS A 262 2.27 -16.29 -9.14
N GLY A 263 2.27 -15.04 -9.58
CA GLY A 263 3.47 -14.34 -10.03
C GLY A 263 4.54 -14.31 -8.95
N PHE A 264 4.22 -13.94 -7.71
CA PHE A 264 5.19 -13.96 -6.61
C PHE A 264 5.64 -15.37 -6.25
N GLN A 265 4.72 -16.30 -5.95
CA GLN A 265 5.06 -17.61 -5.40
C GLN A 265 5.80 -18.51 -6.39
N GLN A 266 5.41 -18.50 -7.67
CA GLN A 266 6.10 -19.27 -8.72
C GLN A 266 7.51 -18.74 -9.02
N ASN A 267 7.82 -17.50 -8.63
CA ASN A 267 9.16 -16.92 -8.77
C ASN A 267 9.92 -16.84 -7.44
N GLY A 268 9.48 -17.62 -6.44
CA GLY A 268 10.24 -17.88 -5.20
C GLY A 268 10.19 -16.76 -4.17
N VAL A 269 9.19 -15.90 -4.19
CA VAL A 269 8.87 -14.94 -3.15
C VAL A 269 7.52 -15.30 -2.53
N MET A 270 7.48 -15.46 -1.22
CA MET A 270 6.26 -15.74 -0.48
C MET A 270 5.29 -14.55 -0.59
N ALA A 271 4.08 -14.79 -1.09
CA ALA A 271 3.02 -13.80 -1.11
C ALA A 271 2.27 -13.78 0.23
N VAL A 272 1.93 -12.57 0.71
CA VAL A 272 1.10 -12.36 1.90
C VAL A 272 -0.10 -11.51 1.52
N ALA A 273 -1.25 -12.15 1.36
CA ALA A 273 -2.51 -11.48 1.01
C ALA A 273 -3.05 -10.66 2.20
N LYS A 274 -3.56 -9.45 1.96
CA LYS A 274 -3.97 -8.51 3.01
C LYS A 274 -5.12 -7.61 2.56
N HIS A 275 -5.88 -7.02 3.49
CA HIS A 275 -5.84 -7.09 4.96
C HIS A 275 -7.09 -7.83 5.45
N PHE A 276 -6.94 -9.08 5.86
CA PHE A 276 -8.08 -9.92 6.27
C PHE A 276 -8.81 -9.37 7.51
N PRO A 277 -10.15 -9.31 7.57
CA PRO A 277 -11.11 -9.89 6.63
C PRO A 277 -11.57 -8.96 5.48
N GLY A 278 -10.94 -7.80 5.26
CA GLY A 278 -11.23 -6.83 4.21
C GLY A 278 -11.36 -5.41 4.75
N HIS A 279 -10.57 -4.48 4.22
CA HIS A 279 -10.45 -3.09 4.68
C HIS A 279 -11.04 -2.07 3.68
N GLY A 280 -11.52 -2.52 2.51
CA GLY A 280 -11.84 -1.63 1.39
C GLY A 280 -13.09 -0.77 1.57
N SER A 281 -14.05 -1.19 2.42
CA SER A 281 -15.29 -0.44 2.70
C SER A 281 -15.19 0.54 3.87
N THR A 282 -14.01 0.70 4.49
CA THR A 282 -13.85 1.60 5.64
C THR A 282 -13.74 3.07 5.22
N ALA A 283 -14.10 3.97 6.15
CA ALA A 283 -13.98 5.42 5.99
C ALA A 283 -12.94 6.03 6.93
N VAL A 284 -12.24 5.21 7.72
CA VAL A 284 -11.23 5.62 8.70
C VAL A 284 -9.94 4.88 8.43
N ASP A 285 -8.82 5.58 8.47
CA ASP A 285 -7.48 5.01 8.34
C ASP A 285 -7.06 4.32 9.65
N SER A 286 -6.71 3.04 9.58
CA SER A 286 -6.27 2.23 10.73
C SER A 286 -4.92 2.67 11.32
N HIS A 287 -4.15 3.52 10.61
CA HIS A 287 -2.98 4.17 11.19
C HIS A 287 -3.35 5.27 12.20
N VAL A 288 -4.56 5.83 12.11
CA VAL A 288 -5.03 6.94 12.95
C VAL A 288 -6.02 6.47 14.02
N GLY A 289 -6.95 5.57 13.67
CA GLY A 289 -8.00 5.10 14.55
C GLY A 289 -8.44 3.67 14.23
N LEU A 290 -9.42 3.15 14.98
CA LEU A 290 -9.95 1.79 14.79
C LEU A 290 -11.18 1.83 13.86
N PRO A 291 -11.04 1.44 12.57
CA PRO A 291 -12.15 1.44 11.62
C PRO A 291 -13.14 0.32 11.89
N THR A 292 -14.38 0.51 11.43
CA THR A 292 -15.45 -0.49 11.57
C THR A 292 -16.05 -0.81 10.21
N VAL A 293 -16.23 -2.11 9.91
CA VAL A 293 -16.94 -2.62 8.74
C VAL A 293 -18.36 -3.04 9.18
N ASN A 294 -19.34 -2.17 8.90
CA ASN A 294 -20.75 -2.38 9.26
C ASN A 294 -21.52 -3.10 8.14
N LYS A 295 -21.14 -4.34 7.86
CA LYS A 295 -21.81 -5.20 6.88
C LYS A 295 -22.40 -6.44 7.58
N THR A 296 -23.46 -7.00 7.01
CA THR A 296 -24.01 -8.29 7.45
C THR A 296 -23.03 -9.43 7.11
N ALA A 297 -23.15 -10.57 7.81
CA ALA A 297 -22.33 -11.73 7.51
C ALA A 297 -22.47 -12.19 6.04
N ALA A 298 -23.67 -12.11 5.46
CA ALA A 298 -23.90 -12.45 4.06
C ALA A 298 -23.17 -11.49 3.09
N GLN A 299 -23.19 -10.20 3.37
CA GLN A 299 -22.46 -9.20 2.57
C GLN A 299 -20.94 -9.42 2.66
N LEU A 300 -20.42 -9.69 3.87
CA LEU A 300 -18.99 -9.99 4.07
C LEU A 300 -18.57 -11.23 3.27
N GLU A 301 -19.40 -12.29 3.24
CA GLU A 301 -19.12 -13.50 2.47
C GLU A 301 -19.04 -13.24 0.97
N GLN A 302 -19.89 -12.35 0.46
CA GLN A 302 -19.97 -12.05 -0.96
C GLN A 302 -18.91 -11.04 -1.43
N VAL A 303 -18.50 -10.13 -0.57
CA VAL A 303 -17.60 -9.01 -0.94
C VAL A 303 -16.23 -9.20 -0.32
N GLU A 304 -16.07 -8.93 0.98
CA GLU A 304 -14.75 -8.87 1.62
C GLU A 304 -14.03 -10.21 1.67
N LEU A 305 -14.75 -11.29 1.98
CA LEU A 305 -14.15 -12.61 2.17
C LEU A 305 -13.93 -13.39 0.86
N ALA A 306 -14.58 -13.01 -0.23
CA ALA A 306 -14.50 -13.73 -1.50
C ALA A 306 -13.06 -13.78 -2.07
N PRO A 307 -12.28 -12.68 -2.13
CA PRO A 307 -10.90 -12.74 -2.61
C PRO A 307 -9.97 -13.55 -1.70
N PHE A 308 -10.20 -13.54 -0.39
CA PHE A 308 -9.39 -14.34 0.55
C PHE A 308 -9.71 -15.83 0.43
N ARG A 309 -10.96 -16.20 0.15
CA ARG A 309 -11.34 -17.57 -0.15
C ARG A 309 -10.62 -18.11 -1.39
N MET A 310 -10.57 -17.29 -2.45
CA MET A 310 -9.78 -17.59 -3.63
C MET A 310 -8.30 -17.77 -3.26
N ALA A 311 -7.72 -16.82 -2.48
CA ALA A 311 -6.32 -16.89 -2.10
C ALA A 311 -5.98 -18.19 -1.34
N VAL A 312 -6.86 -18.64 -0.42
CA VAL A 312 -6.72 -19.92 0.28
C VAL A 312 -6.78 -21.08 -0.70
N THR A 313 -7.73 -21.07 -1.64
CA THR A 313 -7.89 -22.13 -2.66
C THR A 313 -6.68 -22.23 -3.59
N GLU A 314 -6.07 -21.11 -3.97
CA GLU A 314 -4.87 -21.02 -4.80
C GLU A 314 -3.58 -21.31 -4.01
N GLY A 315 -3.67 -21.59 -2.71
CA GLY A 315 -2.53 -21.94 -1.86
C GLY A 315 -1.61 -20.75 -1.55
N VAL A 316 -2.18 -19.59 -1.26
CA VAL A 316 -1.38 -18.46 -0.74
C VAL A 316 -0.66 -18.87 0.54
N GLU A 317 0.62 -18.54 0.67
CA GLU A 317 1.43 -18.97 1.81
C GLU A 317 1.19 -18.13 3.07
N GLY A 318 0.86 -16.83 2.91
CA GLY A 318 0.60 -15.93 4.03
C GLY A 318 -0.68 -15.13 3.89
N ILE A 319 -1.36 -14.87 5.01
CA ILE A 319 -2.47 -13.92 5.11
C ILE A 319 -2.22 -13.00 6.30
N MET A 320 -2.29 -11.67 6.06
CA MET A 320 -2.15 -10.65 7.08
C MET A 320 -3.52 -10.18 7.56
N THR A 321 -3.70 -10.14 8.89
CA THR A 321 -4.95 -9.71 9.53
C THR A 321 -4.97 -8.21 9.78
N ALA A 322 -6.12 -7.57 9.57
CA ALA A 322 -6.33 -6.14 9.73
C ALA A 322 -6.72 -5.72 11.15
N HIS A 323 -6.36 -4.49 11.53
CA HIS A 323 -6.80 -3.84 12.76
C HIS A 323 -8.12 -3.08 12.53
N LEU A 324 -9.23 -3.81 12.46
CA LEU A 324 -10.57 -3.25 12.26
C LEU A 324 -11.64 -4.06 12.99
N VAL A 325 -12.76 -3.41 13.30
CA VAL A 325 -13.90 -4.04 13.98
C VAL A 325 -14.90 -4.55 12.95
N VAL A 326 -15.35 -5.80 13.11
CA VAL A 326 -16.36 -6.43 12.24
C VAL A 326 -17.44 -7.05 13.10
N PRO A 327 -18.48 -6.29 13.50
CA PRO A 327 -19.48 -6.75 14.47
C PRO A 327 -20.25 -8.02 14.05
N ALA A 328 -20.35 -8.27 12.74
CA ALA A 328 -21.00 -9.49 12.23
C ALA A 328 -20.14 -10.76 12.39
N LEU A 329 -18.84 -10.65 12.67
CA LEU A 329 -17.92 -11.78 12.87
C LEU A 329 -17.40 -11.86 14.31
N GLU A 330 -17.36 -10.73 15.04
CA GLU A 330 -16.90 -10.61 16.42
C GLU A 330 -17.88 -9.75 17.22
N THR A 331 -18.49 -10.34 18.24
CA THR A 331 -19.54 -9.69 19.06
C THR A 331 -19.00 -8.87 20.22
N THR A 332 -17.72 -9.03 20.56
CA THR A 332 -17.06 -8.24 21.61
C THR A 332 -16.87 -6.80 21.12
N PRO A 333 -17.51 -5.79 21.75
CA PRO A 333 -17.40 -4.42 21.30
C PRO A 333 -15.95 -3.92 21.28
N GLY A 334 -15.51 -3.32 20.16
CA GLY A 334 -14.19 -2.72 20.02
C GLY A 334 -13.02 -3.71 19.93
N LEU A 335 -13.26 -5.04 19.88
CA LEU A 335 -12.20 -6.01 19.68
C LEU A 335 -11.81 -6.07 18.18
N PRO A 336 -10.56 -5.75 17.83
CA PRO A 336 -10.12 -5.82 16.43
C PRO A 336 -10.07 -7.25 15.89
N ALA A 337 -10.35 -7.41 14.60
CA ALA A 337 -10.31 -8.70 13.89
C ALA A 337 -8.99 -9.44 14.09
N SER A 338 -7.85 -8.73 14.07
CA SER A 338 -6.51 -9.28 14.31
C SER A 338 -6.30 -9.90 15.70
N MET A 339 -7.15 -9.55 16.67
CA MET A 339 -7.12 -10.07 18.05
C MET A 339 -8.34 -10.94 18.39
N SER A 340 -9.23 -11.17 17.42
CA SER A 340 -10.45 -11.96 17.57
C SER A 340 -10.20 -13.43 17.22
N ARG A 341 -10.38 -14.33 18.19
CA ARG A 341 -10.33 -15.77 17.93
C ARG A 341 -11.45 -16.23 16.98
N ALA A 342 -12.62 -15.58 17.05
CA ALA A 342 -13.75 -15.87 16.15
C ALA A 342 -13.35 -15.58 14.70
N VAL A 343 -12.63 -14.50 14.45
CA VAL A 343 -12.18 -14.11 13.10
C VAL A 343 -10.97 -14.91 12.66
N VAL A 344 -9.87 -14.90 13.42
CA VAL A 344 -8.58 -15.50 13.01
C VAL A 344 -8.68 -17.02 12.99
N THR A 345 -9.10 -17.64 14.09
CA THR A 345 -9.24 -19.10 14.15
C THR A 345 -10.54 -19.56 13.51
N GLY A 346 -11.69 -18.96 13.88
CA GLY A 346 -13.00 -19.44 13.47
C GLY A 346 -13.26 -19.26 11.97
N VAL A 347 -13.05 -18.05 11.45
CA VAL A 347 -13.29 -17.77 10.02
C VAL A 347 -12.13 -18.23 9.17
N LEU A 348 -10.93 -17.69 9.38
CA LEU A 348 -9.81 -17.92 8.47
C LEU A 348 -9.27 -19.34 8.58
N ARG A 349 -8.90 -19.79 9.78
CA ARG A 349 -8.26 -21.11 9.95
C ARG A 349 -9.23 -22.27 9.74
N GLN A 350 -10.41 -22.23 10.38
CA GLN A 350 -11.34 -23.38 10.40
C GLN A 350 -12.33 -23.33 9.23
N ARG A 351 -13.07 -22.22 9.04
CA ARG A 351 -14.12 -22.18 8.03
C ARG A 351 -13.58 -22.07 6.60
N MET A 352 -12.49 -21.31 6.38
CA MET A 352 -11.84 -21.21 5.08
C MET A 352 -10.78 -22.31 4.86
N GLY A 353 -10.35 -23.01 5.91
CA GLY A 353 -9.35 -24.08 5.79
C GLY A 353 -7.94 -23.58 5.51
N PHE A 354 -7.60 -22.36 5.93
CA PHE A 354 -6.27 -21.80 5.66
C PHE A 354 -5.19 -22.51 6.50
N GLU A 355 -4.21 -23.11 5.86
CA GLU A 355 -3.11 -23.84 6.51
C GLU A 355 -1.77 -23.11 6.50
N GLY A 356 -1.65 -22.02 5.75
CA GLY A 356 -0.46 -21.18 5.68
C GLY A 356 -0.22 -20.33 6.93
N ILE A 357 0.67 -19.33 6.84
CA ILE A 357 1.07 -18.46 7.94
C ILE A 357 0.07 -17.31 8.09
N ILE A 358 -0.47 -17.12 9.28
CA ILE A 358 -1.25 -15.94 9.65
C ILE A 358 -0.33 -14.91 10.31
N LEU A 359 -0.24 -13.72 9.69
CA LEU A 359 0.50 -12.60 10.23
C LEU A 359 -0.45 -11.55 10.81
N SER A 360 -0.05 -10.87 11.88
CA SER A 360 -0.71 -9.61 12.24
C SER A 360 -0.25 -8.49 11.32
N ASP A 361 -1.07 -7.45 11.11
CA ASP A 361 -0.54 -6.17 10.70
C ASP A 361 0.32 -5.58 11.83
N SER A 362 1.02 -4.46 11.56
CA SER A 362 1.92 -3.84 12.53
C SER A 362 1.21 -3.47 13.83
N LEU A 363 1.62 -4.07 14.94
CA LEU A 363 1.03 -3.80 16.25
C LEU A 363 1.36 -2.40 16.80
N GLY A 364 2.25 -1.66 16.11
CA GLY A 364 2.52 -0.25 16.41
C GLY A 364 1.56 0.74 15.77
N MET A 365 0.60 0.29 14.93
CA MET A 365 -0.40 1.16 14.33
C MET A 365 -1.32 1.80 15.37
N GLY A 366 -1.75 3.04 15.11
CA GLY A 366 -2.53 3.85 16.05
C GLY A 366 -3.80 3.16 16.57
N ALA A 367 -4.47 2.38 15.72
CA ALA A 367 -5.63 1.57 16.12
C ALA A 367 -5.36 0.61 17.30
N ILE A 368 -4.12 0.15 17.45
CA ILE A 368 -3.70 -0.81 18.48
C ILE A 368 -2.87 -0.14 19.57
N ALA A 369 -1.86 0.64 19.18
CA ALA A 369 -0.89 1.21 20.13
C ALA A 369 -1.56 2.12 21.18
N GLN A 370 -2.59 2.86 20.82
CA GLN A 370 -3.29 3.79 21.71
C GLN A 370 -4.26 3.09 22.68
N GLY A 371 -4.84 1.94 22.28
CA GLY A 371 -5.87 1.25 23.07
C GLY A 371 -5.35 0.05 23.89
N TRP A 372 -4.39 -0.69 23.34
CA TRP A 372 -3.98 -1.99 23.88
C TRP A 372 -2.50 -2.02 24.31
N GLY A 373 -1.63 -1.30 23.61
CA GLY A 373 -0.17 -1.45 23.71
C GLY A 373 0.34 -2.73 23.05
N GLN A 374 1.51 -2.65 22.40
CA GLN A 374 2.03 -3.76 21.58
C GLN A 374 2.23 -5.08 22.36
N PRO A 375 2.76 -5.11 23.58
CA PRO A 375 2.96 -6.37 24.31
C PRO A 375 1.65 -7.12 24.57
N GLN A 376 0.59 -6.43 25.00
CA GLN A 376 -0.71 -7.04 25.27
C GLN A 376 -1.41 -7.46 23.96
N ALA A 377 -1.27 -6.64 22.92
CA ALA A 377 -1.81 -6.93 21.59
C ALA A 377 -1.16 -8.18 20.98
N ALA A 378 0.17 -8.36 21.15
CA ALA A 378 0.86 -9.56 20.69
C ALA A 378 0.33 -10.83 21.37
N VAL A 379 0.15 -10.81 22.69
CA VAL A 379 -0.44 -11.95 23.41
C VAL A 379 -1.83 -12.27 22.88
N ARG A 380 -2.70 -11.26 22.71
CA ARG A 380 -4.07 -11.46 22.19
C ARG A 380 -4.10 -11.94 20.75
N ALA A 381 -3.23 -11.41 19.88
CA ALA A 381 -3.12 -11.87 18.49
C ALA A 381 -2.73 -13.36 18.42
N VAL A 382 -1.72 -13.78 19.22
CA VAL A 382 -1.33 -15.19 19.29
C VAL A 382 -2.46 -16.04 19.88
N GLN A 383 -3.13 -15.61 20.95
CA GLN A 383 -4.32 -16.30 21.49
C GLN A 383 -5.43 -16.44 20.45
N ALA A 384 -5.59 -15.46 19.56
CA ALA A 384 -6.55 -15.51 18.46
C ALA A 384 -6.17 -16.53 17.36
N GLY A 385 -4.88 -16.93 17.25
CA GLY A 385 -4.40 -17.90 16.26
C GLY A 385 -3.38 -17.35 15.27
N THR A 386 -2.84 -16.15 15.49
CA THR A 386 -1.75 -15.56 14.68
C THR A 386 -0.46 -16.34 14.88
N ASP A 387 0.25 -16.63 13.78
CA ASP A 387 1.51 -17.36 13.77
C ASP A 387 2.73 -16.42 13.89
N ILE A 388 2.66 -15.25 13.25
CA ILE A 388 3.71 -14.22 13.29
C ILE A 388 3.11 -12.87 13.67
N VAL A 389 3.66 -12.23 14.71
CA VAL A 389 3.32 -10.86 15.10
C VAL A 389 4.36 -9.87 14.55
N LEU A 390 3.88 -8.76 13.93
CA LEU A 390 4.73 -7.68 13.47
C LEU A 390 4.97 -6.67 14.59
N ALA A 391 6.21 -6.60 15.05
CA ALA A 391 6.68 -5.63 16.03
C ALA A 391 7.27 -4.39 15.34
N SER A 392 6.93 -3.20 15.83
CA SER A 392 7.48 -1.93 15.36
C SER A 392 7.90 -1.04 16.53
N GLY A 393 8.91 -0.20 16.29
CA GLY A 393 9.49 0.68 17.29
C GLY A 393 10.83 0.17 17.81
N PRO A 394 11.37 0.78 18.90
CA PRO A 394 12.70 0.48 19.41
C PRO A 394 12.79 -0.93 20.00
N LEU A 395 14.04 -1.39 20.22
CA LEU A 395 14.34 -2.72 20.77
C LEU A 395 13.60 -3.01 22.08
N GLU A 396 13.42 -2.00 22.94
CA GLU A 396 12.70 -2.15 24.22
C GLU A 396 11.26 -2.61 24.01
N THR A 397 10.59 -2.09 23.00
CA THR A 397 9.20 -2.48 22.65
C THR A 397 9.15 -3.93 22.19
N THR A 398 10.05 -4.30 21.29
CA THR A 398 10.16 -5.69 20.80
C THR A 398 10.50 -6.66 21.94
N THR A 399 11.44 -6.27 22.81
CA THR A 399 11.79 -7.04 24.01
C THR A 399 10.60 -7.20 24.96
N ALA A 400 9.81 -6.14 25.17
CA ALA A 400 8.61 -6.20 25.99
C ALA A 400 7.54 -7.15 25.40
N MET A 401 7.36 -7.16 24.08
CA MET A 401 6.47 -8.10 23.39
C MET A 401 6.95 -9.55 23.56
N TRP A 402 8.23 -9.79 23.34
CA TRP A 402 8.85 -11.11 23.50
C TRP A 402 8.66 -11.62 24.94
N ASN A 403 8.97 -10.81 25.95
CA ASN A 403 8.77 -11.15 27.36
C ASN A 403 7.30 -11.44 27.69
N ALA A 404 6.36 -10.65 27.16
CA ALA A 404 4.93 -10.85 27.36
C ALA A 404 4.46 -12.19 26.81
N LEU A 405 4.91 -12.58 25.62
CA LEU A 405 4.59 -13.86 24.98
C LEU A 405 5.17 -15.04 25.78
N VAL A 406 6.45 -14.97 26.16
CA VAL A 406 7.08 -16.01 27.01
C VAL A 406 6.31 -16.18 28.32
N ALA A 407 6.02 -15.08 29.01
CA ALA A 407 5.26 -15.11 30.26
C ALA A 407 3.84 -15.65 30.09
N ALA A 408 3.14 -15.33 28.99
CA ALA A 408 1.81 -15.84 28.71
C ALA A 408 1.80 -17.37 28.51
N VAL A 409 2.83 -17.92 27.85
CA VAL A 409 2.99 -19.38 27.73
C VAL A 409 3.29 -20.00 29.07
N GLN A 410 4.20 -19.41 29.88
CA GLN A 410 4.54 -19.92 31.20
C GLN A 410 3.34 -19.93 32.18
N ARG A 411 2.44 -18.95 32.06
CA ARG A 411 1.18 -18.90 32.84
C ARG A 411 0.06 -19.80 32.28
N GLY A 412 0.29 -20.46 31.13
CA GLY A 412 -0.72 -21.30 30.47
C GLY A 412 -1.84 -20.53 29.74
N GLU A 413 -1.68 -19.21 29.56
CA GLU A 413 -2.61 -18.36 28.79
C GLU A 413 -2.53 -18.64 27.28
N ILE A 414 -1.38 -19.12 26.82
CA ILE A 414 -1.14 -19.67 25.48
C ILE A 414 -0.61 -21.08 25.65
N SER A 415 -1.19 -22.07 25.00
CA SER A 415 -0.72 -23.46 25.12
C SER A 415 0.59 -23.68 24.35
N ALA A 416 1.49 -24.52 24.89
CA ALA A 416 2.72 -24.91 24.19
C ALA A 416 2.43 -25.53 22.83
N GLY A 417 1.36 -26.35 22.72
CA GLY A 417 0.96 -26.95 21.44
C GLY A 417 0.53 -25.94 20.37
N GLN A 418 -0.04 -24.78 20.77
CA GLN A 418 -0.33 -23.70 19.84
C GLN A 418 0.96 -23.06 19.29
N ILE A 419 1.93 -22.80 20.17
CA ILE A 419 3.24 -22.29 19.78
C ILE A 419 3.93 -23.26 18.83
N ASP A 420 3.95 -24.56 19.18
CA ASP A 420 4.56 -25.59 18.34
C ASP A 420 3.92 -25.67 16.96
N ALA A 421 2.60 -25.58 16.87
CA ALA A 421 1.88 -25.57 15.60
C ALA A 421 2.23 -24.34 14.73
N SER A 422 2.38 -23.16 15.32
CA SER A 422 2.79 -21.94 14.63
C SER A 422 4.23 -22.06 14.13
N VAL A 423 5.16 -22.50 14.96
CA VAL A 423 6.57 -22.69 14.59
C VAL A 423 6.72 -23.75 13.48
N MET A 424 5.92 -24.83 13.52
CA MET A 424 5.90 -25.81 12.44
C MET A 424 5.52 -25.19 11.09
N ARG A 425 4.50 -24.32 11.02
CA ARG A 425 4.11 -23.61 9.80
C ARG A 425 5.24 -22.72 9.30
N ILE A 426 5.86 -21.96 10.22
CA ILE A 426 6.99 -21.07 9.94
C ILE A 426 8.16 -21.85 9.35
N LEU A 427 8.60 -22.95 9.99
CA LEU A 427 9.71 -23.75 9.51
C LEU A 427 9.38 -24.44 8.17
N ARG A 428 8.15 -24.96 8.00
CA ARG A 428 7.70 -25.55 6.75
C ARG A 428 7.79 -24.54 5.60
N ALA A 429 7.32 -23.31 5.79
CA ALA A 429 7.43 -22.26 4.78
C ALA A 429 8.89 -21.89 4.51
N LYS A 430 9.73 -21.74 5.53
CA LYS A 430 11.18 -21.49 5.35
C LYS A 430 11.87 -22.58 4.52
N HIS A 431 11.54 -23.86 4.74
CA HIS A 431 12.03 -24.95 3.90
C HIS A 431 11.48 -24.87 2.48
N ARG A 432 10.17 -24.65 2.33
CA ARG A 432 9.51 -24.55 1.01
C ARG A 432 10.15 -23.49 0.12
N TYR A 433 10.52 -22.35 0.70
CA TYR A 433 11.17 -21.25 -0.02
C TYR A 433 12.70 -21.36 -0.05
N GLY A 434 13.28 -22.50 0.37
CA GLY A 434 14.71 -22.81 0.25
C GLY A 434 15.61 -21.97 1.16
N LEU A 435 15.09 -21.41 2.26
CA LEU A 435 15.87 -20.49 3.09
C LEU A 435 17.01 -21.19 3.85
N PHE A 436 16.92 -22.51 4.06
CA PHE A 436 17.98 -23.31 4.67
C PHE A 436 19.12 -23.66 3.70
N GLU A 437 18.97 -23.33 2.41
CA GLU A 437 19.99 -23.55 1.39
C GLU A 437 20.90 -22.30 1.31
N ASN A 438 22.21 -22.49 1.13
CA ASN A 438 23.15 -21.39 1.03
C ASN A 438 22.95 -20.61 -0.29
N GLY A 439 23.05 -19.26 -0.24
CA GLY A 439 23.09 -18.39 -1.40
C GLY A 439 21.69 -17.90 -1.83
N LEU A 440 21.01 -17.14 -0.95
CA LEU A 440 19.71 -16.52 -1.23
C LEU A 440 19.78 -15.32 -2.19
N SER A 441 20.91 -14.57 -2.21
CA SER A 441 21.11 -13.45 -3.13
C SER A 441 21.43 -13.94 -4.54
N GLY A 442 20.72 -13.39 -5.51
CA GLY A 442 20.84 -13.72 -6.92
C GLY A 442 21.70 -12.74 -7.72
N ASN A 443 21.57 -12.82 -9.04
CA ASN A 443 22.22 -11.88 -9.95
C ASN A 443 21.49 -10.54 -9.95
N LEU A 444 22.10 -9.49 -9.41
CA LEU A 444 21.51 -8.13 -9.34
C LEU A 444 21.31 -7.49 -10.73
N SER A 445 21.84 -8.04 -11.82
CA SER A 445 21.65 -7.47 -13.16
C SER A 445 20.20 -7.54 -13.66
N VAL A 446 19.36 -8.36 -13.03
CA VAL A 446 17.92 -8.43 -13.34
C VAL A 446 17.17 -7.24 -12.77
N VAL A 447 17.66 -6.64 -11.68
CA VAL A 447 17.00 -5.55 -10.98
C VAL A 447 17.07 -4.29 -11.83
N GLY A 448 15.90 -3.70 -12.10
CA GLY A 448 15.79 -2.50 -12.95
C GLY A 448 16.23 -2.73 -14.40
N SER A 449 16.21 -3.97 -14.89
CA SER A 449 16.65 -4.30 -16.25
C SER A 449 15.83 -3.58 -17.32
N ALA A 450 16.41 -3.38 -18.50
CA ALA A 450 15.71 -2.75 -19.62
C ALA A 450 14.43 -3.51 -20.01
N GLU A 451 14.42 -4.83 -19.87
CA GLU A 451 13.24 -5.68 -20.11
C GLU A 451 12.11 -5.36 -19.12
N HIS A 452 12.42 -5.30 -17.83
CA HIS A 452 11.44 -4.99 -16.79
C HIS A 452 10.92 -3.55 -16.92
N GLN A 453 11.81 -2.59 -17.22
CA GLN A 453 11.42 -1.20 -17.47
C GLN A 453 10.47 -1.08 -18.67
N ALA A 454 10.76 -1.78 -19.78
CA ALA A 454 9.91 -1.78 -20.96
C ALA A 454 8.52 -2.38 -20.67
N ALA A 455 8.46 -3.46 -19.88
CA ALA A 455 7.20 -4.05 -19.45
C ALA A 455 6.39 -3.09 -18.55
N ALA A 456 7.05 -2.40 -17.62
CA ALA A 456 6.41 -1.40 -16.77
C ALA A 456 5.87 -0.21 -17.60
N ASP A 457 6.63 0.27 -18.60
CA ASP A 457 6.20 1.33 -19.52
C ASP A 457 4.95 0.91 -20.35
N GLU A 458 4.91 -0.35 -20.81
CA GLU A 458 3.76 -0.92 -21.54
C GLU A 458 2.51 -0.99 -20.64
N MET A 459 2.64 -1.58 -19.45
CA MET A 459 1.56 -1.71 -18.48
C MET A 459 1.01 -0.33 -18.06
N ALA A 460 1.90 0.62 -17.81
CA ALA A 460 1.53 1.99 -17.43
C ALA A 460 0.74 2.68 -18.56
N LEU A 461 1.18 2.51 -19.80
CA LEU A 461 0.50 3.12 -20.96
C LEU A 461 -0.90 2.52 -21.16
N ALA A 462 -1.04 1.20 -21.02
CA ALA A 462 -2.32 0.52 -21.11
C ALA A 462 -3.30 0.92 -19.99
N ALA A 463 -2.78 1.40 -18.84
CA ALA A 463 -3.58 1.78 -17.70
C ALA A 463 -4.14 3.21 -17.76
N VAL A 464 -3.53 4.13 -18.52
CA VAL A 464 -4.00 5.53 -18.56
C VAL A 464 -5.46 5.60 -18.96
N THR A 465 -6.27 6.19 -18.08
CA THR A 465 -7.73 6.24 -18.22
C THR A 465 -8.19 7.67 -18.46
N LEU A 466 -8.91 7.91 -19.56
CA LEU A 466 -9.63 9.16 -19.78
C LEU A 466 -11.01 9.07 -19.13
N PHE A 467 -11.16 9.64 -17.93
CA PHE A 467 -12.43 9.62 -17.23
C PHE A 467 -13.47 10.53 -17.90
N ARG A 468 -13.03 11.72 -18.32
CA ARG A 468 -13.89 12.73 -18.98
C ARG A 468 -13.05 13.70 -19.79
N ASP A 469 -13.56 14.11 -20.97
CA ASP A 469 -12.97 15.15 -21.81
C ASP A 469 -14.03 16.01 -22.50
N GLN A 470 -14.78 16.77 -21.70
CA GLN A 470 -15.82 17.68 -22.22
C GLN A 470 -15.23 18.90 -22.95
N ALA A 471 -13.97 19.22 -22.67
CA ALA A 471 -13.30 20.38 -23.27
C ALA A 471 -12.43 20.03 -24.48
N GLY A 472 -12.30 18.75 -24.86
CA GLY A 472 -11.49 18.29 -25.99
C GLY A 472 -10.00 18.59 -25.82
N LEU A 473 -9.44 18.31 -24.63
CA LEU A 473 -8.06 18.63 -24.27
C LEU A 473 -7.12 17.41 -24.31
N VAL A 474 -7.61 16.25 -24.69
CA VAL A 474 -6.81 15.01 -24.78
C VAL A 474 -6.99 14.38 -26.17
N PRO A 475 -5.92 14.33 -27.01
CA PRO A 475 -4.59 14.93 -26.79
C PRO A 475 -4.64 16.47 -26.77
N LEU A 476 -3.56 17.10 -26.25
CA LEU A 476 -3.46 18.56 -26.20
C LEU A 476 -3.71 19.16 -27.59
N PRO A 477 -4.64 20.12 -27.74
CA PRO A 477 -4.92 20.72 -29.03
C PRO A 477 -3.73 21.56 -29.52
N SER A 478 -3.53 21.65 -30.81
CA SER A 478 -2.42 22.39 -31.44
C SER A 478 -2.38 23.88 -31.07
N SER A 479 -3.50 24.43 -30.59
CA SER A 479 -3.61 25.79 -30.06
C SER A 479 -3.04 25.94 -28.62
N ALA A 480 -2.91 24.88 -27.86
CA ALA A 480 -2.36 24.90 -26.50
C ALA A 480 -0.83 24.80 -26.56
N ARG A 481 -0.16 25.91 -26.87
CA ARG A 481 1.29 25.98 -26.97
C ARG A 481 1.99 26.33 -25.64
N ARG A 482 1.36 27.17 -24.82
CA ARG A 482 1.89 27.62 -23.55
C ARG A 482 1.12 26.99 -22.41
N LEU A 483 1.80 26.12 -21.66
CA LEU A 483 1.23 25.39 -20.54
C LEU A 483 1.75 25.92 -19.21
N LEU A 484 0.85 26.10 -18.24
CA LEU A 484 1.21 26.19 -16.85
C LEU A 484 0.95 24.84 -16.20
N VAL A 485 2.01 24.15 -15.79
CA VAL A 485 1.94 22.83 -15.15
C VAL A 485 2.08 23.00 -13.65
N LEU A 486 1.12 22.47 -12.89
CA LEU A 486 1.15 22.41 -11.43
C LEU A 486 1.48 20.97 -11.06
N SER A 487 2.68 20.75 -10.60
CA SER A 487 3.20 19.41 -10.30
C SER A 487 3.34 19.19 -8.80
N PRO A 488 2.87 18.05 -8.26
CA PRO A 488 3.26 17.65 -6.92
C PRO A 488 4.76 17.29 -6.87
N SER A 489 5.41 17.56 -5.73
CA SER A 489 6.85 17.29 -5.50
C SER A 489 7.22 15.80 -5.62
N GLU A 490 6.25 14.93 -5.52
CA GLU A 490 6.38 13.47 -5.59
C GLU A 490 6.54 12.92 -7.00
N LEU A 491 6.38 13.76 -8.04
CA LEU A 491 6.71 13.33 -9.39
C LEU A 491 8.22 13.14 -9.57
N PRO A 492 8.66 12.15 -10.37
CA PRO A 492 10.06 11.96 -10.68
C PRO A 492 10.70 13.24 -11.20
N PRO A 493 11.91 13.59 -10.74
CA PRO A 493 12.60 14.79 -11.19
C PRO A 493 13.00 14.67 -12.67
N ALA A 494 13.14 15.81 -13.33
CA ALA A 494 13.74 15.93 -14.65
C ALA A 494 15.22 15.52 -14.61
N GLN A 495 15.73 14.94 -15.70
CA GLN A 495 17.13 14.50 -15.78
C GLN A 495 18.10 15.69 -15.78
N ASP A 496 17.68 16.83 -16.29
CA ASP A 496 18.45 18.08 -16.31
C ASP A 496 18.36 18.90 -15.01
N GLY A 497 17.56 18.43 -14.03
CA GLY A 497 17.29 19.12 -12.78
C GLY A 497 16.36 20.33 -12.91
N GLY A 498 15.75 20.54 -14.09
CA GLY A 498 14.90 21.68 -14.41
C GLY A 498 13.41 21.46 -14.14
N GLY A 499 13.02 20.79 -13.04
CA GLY A 499 11.63 20.52 -12.68
C GLY A 499 11.30 19.03 -12.62
N THR A 500 10.05 18.66 -12.95
CA THR A 500 9.62 17.27 -13.00
C THR A 500 9.84 16.63 -14.38
N MET A 501 9.90 15.29 -14.40
CA MET A 501 9.98 14.51 -15.64
C MET A 501 8.82 14.83 -16.59
N LEU A 502 7.61 15.07 -16.07
CA LEU A 502 6.45 15.43 -16.91
C LEU A 502 6.71 16.72 -17.67
N ALA A 503 7.13 17.77 -16.98
CA ALA A 503 7.40 19.07 -17.60
C ALA A 503 8.54 18.97 -18.63
N GLN A 504 9.59 18.21 -18.34
CA GLN A 504 10.68 17.96 -19.29
C GLN A 504 10.14 17.28 -20.55
N LEU A 505 9.39 16.17 -20.42
CA LEU A 505 8.85 15.44 -21.56
C LEU A 505 7.95 16.31 -22.45
N LEU A 506 7.16 17.22 -21.85
CA LEU A 506 6.33 18.14 -22.60
C LEU A 506 7.18 19.19 -23.35
N ARG A 507 8.23 19.75 -22.74
CA ARG A 507 9.18 20.68 -23.39
C ARG A 507 9.93 20.02 -24.54
N ASP A 508 10.42 18.79 -24.37
CA ASP A 508 11.13 18.01 -25.39
C ASP A 508 10.27 17.75 -26.63
N ASN A 509 8.93 17.82 -26.48
CA ASN A 509 7.97 17.70 -27.56
C ASN A 509 7.46 19.06 -28.08
N GLY A 510 8.18 20.15 -27.83
CA GLY A 510 7.97 21.45 -28.44
C GLY A 510 6.91 22.33 -27.80
N LEU A 511 6.51 22.04 -26.55
CA LEU A 511 5.60 22.86 -25.77
C LEU A 511 6.36 23.87 -24.91
N GLU A 512 5.84 25.09 -24.79
CA GLU A 512 6.33 26.09 -23.86
C GLU A 512 5.72 25.82 -22.49
N VAL A 513 6.52 25.28 -21.57
CA VAL A 513 6.05 24.84 -20.25
C VAL A 513 6.69 25.68 -19.14
N ALA A 514 5.86 26.42 -18.41
CA ALA A 514 6.18 26.90 -17.08
C ALA A 514 5.65 25.90 -16.05
N GLU A 515 6.42 25.64 -15.01
CA GLU A 515 6.07 24.70 -13.98
C GLU A 515 6.12 25.35 -12.61
N LEU A 516 5.11 25.04 -11.79
CA LEU A 516 5.06 25.35 -10.37
C LEU A 516 4.94 24.05 -9.60
N ILE A 517 5.96 23.73 -8.82
CA ILE A 517 5.99 22.53 -7.99
C ILE A 517 5.47 22.87 -6.60
N PHE A 518 4.52 22.08 -6.10
CA PHE A 518 4.00 22.23 -4.75
C PHE A 518 4.34 21.01 -3.88
N ASP A 519 4.67 21.29 -2.64
CA ASP A 519 4.82 20.31 -1.57
C ASP A 519 3.65 20.50 -0.60
N LEU A 520 2.82 19.47 -0.46
CA LEU A 520 1.62 19.56 0.38
C LEU A 520 1.92 19.60 1.87
N ASP A 521 3.11 19.20 2.30
CA ASP A 521 3.52 19.24 3.69
C ASP A 521 4.14 20.59 4.09
N GLN A 522 4.44 21.46 3.09
CA GLN A 522 4.98 22.79 3.30
C GLN A 522 3.94 23.88 3.03
N LEU A 523 3.34 24.44 4.09
CA LEU A 523 2.31 25.48 3.99
C LEU A 523 2.77 26.70 3.16
N SER A 524 4.00 27.18 3.38
CA SER A 524 4.58 28.31 2.63
C SER A 524 4.71 28.03 1.14
N SER A 525 5.04 26.80 0.76
CA SER A 525 5.08 26.34 -0.64
C SER A 525 3.69 26.43 -1.27
N ARG A 526 2.66 25.93 -0.60
CA ARG A 526 1.27 25.93 -1.08
C ARG A 526 0.72 27.34 -1.27
N GLU A 527 0.91 28.23 -0.31
CA GLU A 527 0.47 29.62 -0.40
C GLU A 527 1.17 30.38 -1.55
N ALA A 528 2.48 30.19 -1.70
CA ALA A 528 3.24 30.76 -2.79
C ALA A 528 2.77 30.25 -4.15
N VAL A 529 2.56 28.95 -4.31
CA VAL A 529 2.06 28.33 -5.55
C VAL A 529 0.66 28.83 -5.87
N TYR A 530 -0.25 28.92 -4.88
CA TYR A 530 -1.60 29.46 -5.08
C TYR A 530 -1.56 30.88 -5.66
N ALA A 531 -0.82 31.78 -5.00
CA ALA A 531 -0.71 33.18 -5.41
C ALA A 531 -0.06 33.33 -6.79
N GLN A 532 1.02 32.57 -7.07
CA GLN A 532 1.71 32.58 -8.35
C GLN A 532 0.82 32.02 -9.47
N THR A 533 0.10 30.94 -9.22
CA THR A 533 -0.80 30.31 -10.19
C THR A 533 -1.91 31.27 -10.61
N VAL A 534 -2.62 31.86 -9.64
CA VAL A 534 -3.71 32.80 -9.95
C VAL A 534 -3.20 34.01 -10.73
N LYS A 535 -2.02 34.53 -10.38
CA LYS A 535 -1.40 35.65 -11.07
C LYS A 535 -0.95 35.29 -12.49
N ALA A 536 -0.32 34.12 -12.67
CA ALA A 536 0.29 33.71 -13.93
C ALA A 536 -0.71 33.13 -14.93
N ALA A 537 -1.82 32.56 -14.46
CA ALA A 537 -2.78 31.79 -15.27
C ALA A 537 -3.22 32.50 -16.56
N SER A 538 -3.37 33.85 -16.55
CA SER A 538 -3.77 34.62 -17.73
C SER A 538 -2.78 34.54 -18.90
N GLY A 539 -1.50 34.26 -18.62
CA GLY A 539 -0.42 34.18 -19.61
C GLY A 539 -0.33 32.85 -20.36
N TYR A 540 -1.12 31.84 -19.98
CA TYR A 540 -1.04 30.49 -20.54
C TYR A 540 -2.33 30.09 -21.24
N ASP A 541 -2.20 29.19 -22.21
CA ASP A 541 -3.32 28.70 -23.02
C ASP A 541 -4.11 27.64 -22.25
N LEU A 542 -3.41 26.82 -21.45
CA LEU A 542 -3.99 25.73 -20.67
C LEU A 542 -3.26 25.55 -19.34
N ILE A 543 -4.01 25.17 -18.30
CA ILE A 543 -3.48 24.77 -16.99
C ILE A 543 -3.54 23.25 -16.89
N LEU A 544 -2.39 22.60 -16.74
CA LEU A 544 -2.28 21.18 -16.39
C LEU A 544 -2.13 21.05 -14.89
N PHE A 545 -3.18 20.56 -14.23
CA PHE A 545 -3.19 20.41 -12.77
C PHE A 545 -2.92 18.95 -12.39
N GLY A 546 -1.77 18.68 -11.76
CA GLY A 546 -1.45 17.39 -11.16
C GLY A 546 -2.07 17.27 -9.77
N GLU A 547 -3.11 16.45 -9.62
CA GLU A 547 -3.73 16.15 -8.33
C GLU A 547 -2.85 15.19 -7.51
N TRP A 548 -2.73 15.42 -6.19
CA TRP A 548 -2.00 14.54 -5.29
C TRP A 548 -2.65 14.45 -3.90
N GLU A 549 -3.00 13.23 -3.49
CA GLU A 549 -3.57 12.93 -2.16
C GLU A 549 -4.82 13.77 -1.77
N LEU A 550 -5.52 14.33 -2.74
CA LEU A 550 -6.68 15.20 -2.51
C LEU A 550 -7.72 14.51 -1.59
N LEU A 551 -8.05 13.27 -1.91
CA LEU A 551 -9.01 12.48 -1.14
C LEU A 551 -8.56 12.27 0.31
N LYS A 552 -7.33 11.82 0.52
CA LYS A 552 -6.78 11.52 1.85
C LYS A 552 -6.69 12.78 2.71
N ARG A 553 -6.27 13.90 2.13
CA ARG A 553 -6.12 15.18 2.84
C ARG A 553 -7.46 15.80 3.18
N SER A 554 -8.41 15.77 2.27
CA SER A 554 -9.76 16.27 2.50
C SER A 554 -10.47 15.46 3.60
N ALA A 555 -10.37 14.13 3.55
CA ALA A 555 -11.01 13.24 4.52
C ALA A 555 -10.38 13.28 5.93
N ASN A 556 -9.02 13.29 6.01
CA ASN A 556 -8.32 13.11 7.28
C ASN A 556 -7.86 14.43 7.92
N GLN A 557 -7.65 15.49 7.12
CA GLN A 557 -7.02 16.74 7.56
C GLN A 557 -7.89 17.97 7.35
N SER A 558 -9.06 17.83 6.69
CA SER A 558 -9.91 18.96 6.26
C SER A 558 -9.11 20.01 5.44
N ASP A 559 -8.16 19.53 4.65
CA ASP A 559 -7.29 20.36 3.82
C ASP A 559 -7.89 20.48 2.41
N HIS A 560 -8.47 21.64 2.12
CA HIS A 560 -9.18 21.94 0.86
C HIS A 560 -8.40 22.88 -0.06
N TRP A 561 -7.07 22.89 0.02
CA TRP A 561 -6.24 23.80 -0.78
C TRP A 561 -6.36 23.54 -2.29
N GLN A 562 -6.31 22.27 -2.70
CA GLN A 562 -6.39 21.91 -4.12
C GLN A 562 -7.76 22.23 -4.70
N GLU A 563 -8.85 21.89 -4.00
CA GLU A 563 -10.23 22.24 -4.41
C GLU A 563 -10.40 23.75 -4.58
N SER A 564 -9.87 24.52 -3.64
CA SER A 564 -9.93 25.99 -3.67
C SER A 564 -9.19 26.56 -4.87
N LEU A 565 -8.00 26.04 -5.18
CA LEU A 565 -7.20 26.47 -6.33
C LEU A 565 -7.87 26.11 -7.65
N ILE A 566 -8.36 24.88 -7.80
CA ILE A 566 -9.09 24.42 -8.98
C ILE A 566 -10.33 25.31 -9.21
N ALA A 567 -11.11 25.59 -8.15
CA ALA A 567 -12.29 26.45 -8.25
C ALA A 567 -11.93 27.87 -8.70
N ALA A 568 -10.84 28.45 -8.20
CA ALA A 568 -10.36 29.76 -8.59
C ALA A 568 -9.93 29.79 -10.08
N LEU A 569 -9.25 28.76 -10.55
CA LEU A 569 -8.83 28.63 -11.97
C LEU A 569 -10.03 28.52 -12.91
N LEU A 570 -10.98 27.66 -12.59
CA LEU A 570 -12.21 27.50 -13.38
C LEU A 570 -13.03 28.81 -13.42
N LYS A 571 -13.18 29.49 -12.27
CA LYS A 571 -13.86 30.79 -12.18
C LYS A 571 -13.19 31.87 -13.03
N SER A 572 -11.88 31.80 -13.23
CA SER A 572 -11.13 32.73 -14.11
C SER A 572 -11.32 32.46 -15.60
N GLY A 573 -12.12 31.46 -15.98
CA GLY A 573 -12.38 31.08 -17.38
C GLY A 573 -11.23 30.33 -18.05
N LYS A 574 -10.28 29.79 -17.27
CA LYS A 574 -9.16 29.02 -17.82
C LYS A 574 -9.55 27.59 -18.14
N GLN A 575 -8.97 27.06 -19.22
CA GLN A 575 -9.02 25.64 -19.51
C GLN A 575 -8.15 24.88 -18.51
N VAL A 576 -8.75 23.94 -17.81
CA VAL A 576 -8.07 23.09 -16.81
C VAL A 576 -8.20 21.65 -17.24
N LEU A 577 -7.05 20.98 -17.40
CA LEU A 577 -6.92 19.53 -17.52
C LEU A 577 -6.32 19.02 -16.21
N MET A 578 -7.02 18.11 -15.54
CA MET A 578 -6.53 17.49 -14.31
C MET A 578 -5.97 16.11 -14.60
N VAL A 579 -4.77 15.85 -14.09
CA VAL A 579 -4.19 14.51 -14.02
C VAL A 579 -4.29 14.02 -12.57
N VAL A 580 -5.06 12.97 -12.35
CA VAL A 580 -5.21 12.30 -11.05
C VAL A 580 -4.10 11.26 -10.92
N TRP A 581 -3.09 11.58 -10.11
CA TRP A 581 -1.92 10.73 -9.93
C TRP A 581 -2.15 9.58 -8.96
N ARG A 582 -3.14 9.68 -8.10
CA ARG A 582 -3.45 8.63 -7.12
C ARG A 582 -4.89 8.14 -7.28
N ASP A 583 -5.73 8.52 -6.35
CA ASP A 583 -7.05 7.93 -6.16
C ASP A 583 -8.11 8.58 -7.06
N PRO A 584 -8.76 7.82 -7.94
CA PRO A 584 -9.83 8.35 -8.79
C PRO A 584 -11.00 8.96 -8.00
N GLY A 585 -11.23 8.55 -6.74
CA GLY A 585 -12.23 9.14 -5.85
C GLY A 585 -12.05 10.64 -5.65
N ALA A 586 -10.84 11.19 -5.86
CA ALA A 586 -10.56 12.62 -5.87
C ALA A 586 -11.46 13.41 -6.84
N ILE A 587 -11.89 12.80 -7.94
CA ILE A 587 -12.77 13.43 -8.95
C ILE A 587 -14.12 13.81 -8.33
N LEU A 588 -14.61 13.06 -7.32
CA LEU A 588 -15.86 13.36 -6.62
C LEU A 588 -15.81 14.66 -5.82
N LEU A 589 -14.61 15.11 -5.43
CA LEU A 589 -14.40 16.35 -4.68
C LEU A 589 -14.31 17.59 -5.60
N VAL A 590 -14.01 17.38 -6.88
CA VAL A 590 -13.89 18.45 -7.89
C VAL A 590 -14.68 18.09 -9.17
N PRO A 591 -16.00 17.80 -9.07
CA PRO A 591 -16.81 17.28 -10.18
C PRO A 591 -16.95 18.27 -11.34
N GLN A 592 -16.62 19.55 -11.13
CA GLN A 592 -16.71 20.61 -12.11
C GLN A 592 -15.54 20.64 -13.12
N VAL A 593 -14.45 19.90 -12.89
CA VAL A 593 -13.30 19.87 -13.82
C VAL A 593 -13.72 19.19 -15.14
N PRO A 594 -13.60 19.86 -16.30
CA PRO A 594 -14.17 19.34 -17.56
C PRO A 594 -13.35 18.22 -18.20
N THR A 595 -12.06 18.11 -17.88
CA THR A 595 -11.16 17.10 -18.46
C THR A 595 -10.30 16.47 -17.37
N CYS A 596 -10.41 15.14 -17.23
CA CYS A 596 -9.69 14.37 -16.21
C CYS A 596 -9.06 13.12 -16.79
N LEU A 597 -7.74 13.00 -16.66
CA LEU A 597 -6.95 11.77 -16.87
C LEU A 597 -6.62 11.14 -15.53
N VAL A 598 -6.62 9.81 -15.48
CA VAL A 598 -6.21 9.06 -14.27
C VAL A 598 -4.97 8.23 -14.59
N ALA A 599 -3.93 8.42 -13.79
CA ALA A 599 -2.63 7.74 -13.91
C ALA A 599 -2.43 6.63 -12.87
N TYR A 600 -3.16 6.67 -11.74
CA TYR A 600 -3.11 5.73 -10.62
C TYR A 600 -1.77 5.63 -9.89
N GLY A 601 -0.79 6.47 -10.18
CA GLY A 601 0.53 6.48 -9.54
C GLY A 601 1.50 7.43 -10.22
N THR A 602 2.67 7.59 -9.61
CA THR A 602 3.72 8.55 -10.00
C THR A 602 5.03 7.90 -10.45
N THR A 603 5.04 6.59 -10.75
CA THR A 603 6.27 5.94 -11.25
C THR A 603 6.72 6.59 -12.57
N SER A 604 8.02 6.50 -12.88
CA SER A 604 8.54 7.02 -14.15
C SER A 604 7.78 6.47 -15.36
N ALA A 605 7.35 5.21 -15.32
CA ALA A 605 6.54 4.58 -16.35
C ALA A 605 5.17 5.27 -16.54
N GLN A 606 4.49 5.58 -15.42
CA GLN A 606 3.19 6.26 -15.44
C GLN A 606 3.29 7.72 -15.90
N VAL A 607 4.34 8.44 -15.50
CA VAL A 607 4.59 9.81 -15.97
C VAL A 607 4.86 9.84 -17.47
N LYS A 608 5.68 8.92 -18.01
CA LYS A 608 5.91 8.77 -19.44
C LYS A 608 4.61 8.44 -20.20
N ALA A 609 3.79 7.57 -19.63
CA ALA A 609 2.52 7.16 -20.22
C ALA A 609 1.55 8.36 -20.36
N VAL A 610 1.39 9.15 -19.29
CA VAL A 610 0.59 10.38 -19.31
C VAL A 610 1.12 11.38 -20.33
N ALA A 611 2.45 11.62 -20.36
CA ALA A 611 3.05 12.51 -21.34
C ALA A 611 2.74 12.07 -22.80
N LYS A 612 2.90 10.77 -23.12
CA LYS A 612 2.59 10.23 -24.47
C LYS A 612 1.12 10.46 -24.86
N VAL A 613 0.20 10.29 -23.90
CA VAL A 613 -1.22 10.53 -24.14
C VAL A 613 -1.48 12.02 -24.39
N LEU A 614 -0.91 12.90 -23.56
CA LEU A 614 -1.08 14.35 -23.68
C LEU A 614 -0.56 14.88 -25.02
N ILE A 615 0.58 14.40 -25.51
CA ILE A 615 1.17 14.85 -26.79
C ILE A 615 0.63 14.10 -28.03
N GLY A 616 -0.35 13.20 -27.85
CA GLY A 616 -0.99 12.48 -28.97
C GLY A 616 -0.17 11.33 -29.54
N GLN A 617 0.88 10.87 -28.84
CA GLN A 617 1.66 9.69 -29.26
C GLN A 617 0.97 8.38 -28.92
N ALA A 618 -0.01 8.40 -28.03
CA ALA A 618 -0.84 7.25 -27.69
C ALA A 618 -2.25 7.70 -27.30
N MET A 619 -3.21 6.77 -27.41
CA MET A 619 -4.57 6.96 -26.92
C MET A 619 -4.70 6.34 -25.53
N PRO A 620 -5.49 6.95 -24.61
CA PRO A 620 -5.83 6.34 -23.34
C PRO A 620 -6.66 5.08 -23.58
N GLN A 621 -6.29 3.95 -22.95
CA GLN A 621 -6.92 2.64 -23.16
C GLN A 621 -7.51 2.08 -21.86
N GLY A 622 -7.13 2.61 -20.72
CA GLY A 622 -7.55 2.12 -19.40
C GLY A 622 -9.05 2.35 -19.14
N HIS A 623 -9.61 1.51 -18.30
CA HIS A 623 -10.99 1.59 -17.83
C HIS A 623 -10.98 1.76 -16.30
N LEU A 624 -11.82 2.67 -15.79
CA LEU A 624 -11.86 2.93 -14.36
C LEU A 624 -12.38 1.70 -13.60
N PRO A 625 -11.61 1.13 -12.66
CA PRO A 625 -12.03 -0.03 -11.86
C PRO A 625 -12.99 0.32 -10.71
N LEU A 626 -13.56 1.49 -10.72
CA LEU A 626 -14.49 2.04 -9.74
C LEU A 626 -15.66 2.73 -10.44
N THR A 627 -16.83 2.69 -9.83
CA THR A 627 -17.98 3.50 -10.23
C THR A 627 -17.96 4.83 -9.47
N LEU A 628 -17.82 5.94 -10.16
CA LEU A 628 -17.88 7.27 -9.59
C LEU A 628 -19.21 7.93 -9.97
N VAL A 629 -20.12 8.06 -9.00
CA VAL A 629 -21.41 8.73 -9.18
C VAL A 629 -21.22 10.22 -8.90
N LEU A 630 -21.19 11.03 -9.96
CA LEU A 630 -21.04 12.49 -9.82
C LEU A 630 -22.35 13.14 -9.32
N PRO A 631 -22.25 14.17 -8.45
CA PRO A 631 -23.42 14.93 -8.02
C PRO A 631 -24.14 15.55 -9.24
N GLY A 632 -25.42 15.25 -9.42
CA GLY A 632 -26.28 15.86 -10.47
C GLY A 632 -26.37 15.09 -11.79
N HIS A 633 -25.95 13.84 -11.82
CA HIS A 633 -26.20 12.91 -12.93
C HIS A 633 -27.01 11.70 -12.48
#